data_cf2b56b9b918e7e77267b684a0672494
#
_entry.id   cf2b56b9b918e7e77267b684a0672494
#
_cell.length_a   1.000
_cell.length_b   1.000
_cell.length_c   1.000
_cell.angle_alpha   90.00
_cell.angle_beta   90.00
_cell.angle_gamma   90.00
#
_symmetry.space_group_name_H-M   'P 1'
#
loop_
_entity.id
_entity.type
_entity.pdbx_description
1 polymer ?
#
loop_
_entity_poly.entity_id
_entity_poly.type
_entity_poly.pdbx_seq_one_letter_code
_entity_poly.pdbx_strand_id
1 'polypeptide(L)'
;MHRISLVIFRLISKNVNQKRRLKMKWKTDDGGWNPYLAGALLGLLAIASVLATTQLLGKTSYLGASTTFVRAAGILEQTVAANHVVSNAYYTKTKVRVDWQFMLVVGIVLGAFLSSITDKSFRFEGVPPTWEERFGPSIGKRAIGALVGGIIAMVGARLADGCPSGHGLSGMMQLSVSSFVALVMFFGVGVLVAGIVYGRRTS
;
A
#
# COMPACT_ATOMS: atom_id res chain seq x y z
N MET A 1 -0.02 -18.14 -54.45
CA MET A 1 -1.04 -18.34 -53.41
C MET A 1 -0.51 -19.05 -52.16
N HIS A 2 0.52 -19.87 -52.19
CA HIS A 2 1.03 -20.66 -51.06
C HIS A 2 1.72 -19.85 -49.93
N ARG A 3 2.30 -18.67 -50.23
CA ARG A 3 3.01 -17.85 -49.19
C ARG A 3 2.10 -17.10 -48.25
N ILE A 4 0.90 -16.70 -48.65
CA ILE A 4 -0.06 -15.96 -47.83
C ILE A 4 -0.70 -16.89 -46.79
N SER A 5 -1.00 -18.13 -47.13
CA SER A 5 -1.54 -19.14 -46.21
C SER A 5 -0.61 -19.45 -45.04
N LEU A 6 0.69 -19.51 -45.29
CA LEU A 6 1.74 -19.75 -44.26
C LEU A 6 1.89 -18.57 -43.26
N VAL A 7 1.73 -17.34 -43.73
CA VAL A 7 1.81 -16.15 -42.88
C VAL A 7 0.58 -16.07 -41.98
N ILE A 8 -0.61 -16.32 -42.52
CA ILE A 8 -1.86 -16.33 -41.76
C ILE A 8 -1.83 -17.46 -40.71
N PHE A 9 -1.35 -18.65 -41.07
CA PHE A 9 -1.24 -19.77 -40.14
C PHE A 9 -0.23 -19.47 -39.00
N ARG A 10 0.89 -18.81 -39.28
CA ARG A 10 1.85 -18.35 -38.26
C ARG A 10 1.27 -17.28 -37.34
N LEU A 11 0.48 -16.35 -37.87
CA LEU A 11 -0.19 -15.32 -37.07
C LEU A 11 -1.28 -15.91 -36.17
N ILE A 12 -2.07 -16.84 -36.70
CA ILE A 12 -3.10 -17.55 -35.91
C ILE A 12 -2.43 -18.42 -34.84
N SER A 13 -1.39 -19.16 -35.18
CA SER A 13 -0.63 -20.00 -34.23
C SER A 13 0.05 -19.18 -33.13
N LYS A 14 0.61 -18.00 -33.45
CA LYS A 14 1.13 -17.06 -32.44
C LYS A 14 0.03 -16.55 -31.54
N ASN A 15 -1.13 -16.20 -32.09
CA ASN A 15 -2.27 -15.70 -31.33
C ASN A 15 -2.90 -16.76 -30.41
N VAL A 16 -2.98 -18.02 -30.87
CA VAL A 16 -3.45 -19.16 -30.07
C VAL A 16 -2.43 -19.50 -28.95
N ASN A 17 -1.14 -19.44 -29.22
CA ASN A 17 -0.10 -19.62 -28.17
C ASN A 17 -0.06 -18.46 -27.17
N GLN A 18 -0.38 -17.26 -27.60
CA GLN A 18 -0.49 -16.10 -26.70
C GLN A 18 -1.74 -16.21 -25.81
N LYS A 19 -2.88 -16.72 -26.32
CA LYS A 19 -4.06 -17.03 -25.52
C LYS A 19 -3.85 -18.18 -24.51
N ARG A 20 -2.98 -19.15 -24.80
CA ARG A 20 -2.61 -20.22 -23.85
C ARG A 20 -1.78 -19.71 -22.66
N ARG A 21 -1.15 -18.54 -22.75
CA ARG A 21 -0.39 -17.94 -21.63
C ARG A 21 -1.25 -17.19 -20.63
N LEU A 22 -2.54 -17.02 -20.87
CA LEU A 22 -3.50 -16.42 -19.94
C LEU A 22 -4.10 -17.45 -18.94
N LYS A 23 -3.43 -18.59 -18.69
CA LYS A 23 -3.67 -19.32 -17.46
C LYS A 23 -3.16 -18.42 -16.33
N MET A 24 -4.08 -17.88 -15.57
CA MET A 24 -3.80 -17.10 -14.38
C MET A 24 -2.91 -17.93 -13.45
N LYS A 25 -1.58 -17.77 -13.57
CA LYS A 25 -0.64 -18.41 -12.66
C LYS A 25 -0.79 -17.72 -11.32
N TRP A 26 -1.02 -18.46 -10.27
CA TRP A 26 -1.11 -17.97 -8.89
C TRP A 26 0.19 -17.31 -8.44
N LYS A 27 1.32 -17.75 -8.99
CA LYS A 27 2.65 -17.19 -8.74
C LYS A 27 3.26 -16.65 -10.03
N THR A 28 4.00 -15.56 -9.91
CA THR A 28 4.89 -15.05 -10.97
C THR A 28 6.11 -15.96 -11.10
N ASP A 29 6.84 -15.83 -12.22
CA ASP A 29 8.04 -16.63 -12.48
C ASP A 29 9.14 -16.38 -11.41
N ASP A 30 9.08 -15.25 -10.69
CA ASP A 30 9.95 -14.88 -9.56
C ASP A 30 9.51 -15.49 -8.22
N GLY A 31 8.49 -16.36 -8.20
CA GLY A 31 7.95 -16.99 -7.00
C GLY A 31 6.96 -16.15 -6.20
N GLY A 32 6.79 -14.86 -6.53
CA GLY A 32 5.84 -13.96 -5.89
C GLY A 32 4.39 -14.20 -6.29
N TRP A 33 3.46 -13.61 -5.55
CA TRP A 33 2.03 -13.64 -5.89
C TRP A 33 1.76 -12.82 -7.14
N ASN A 34 0.83 -13.30 -7.96
CA ASN A 34 0.38 -12.55 -9.12
C ASN A 34 -0.28 -11.23 -8.67
N PRO A 35 0.24 -10.04 -9.07
CA PRO A 35 -0.25 -8.75 -8.58
C PRO A 35 -1.73 -8.49 -8.92
N TYR A 36 -2.21 -9.00 -10.03
CA TYR A 36 -3.63 -8.86 -10.40
C TYR A 36 -4.55 -9.69 -9.50
N LEU A 37 -4.10 -10.90 -9.12
CA LEU A 37 -4.84 -11.74 -8.19
C LEU A 37 -4.81 -11.14 -6.79
N ALA A 38 -3.65 -10.68 -6.33
CA ALA A 38 -3.52 -10.01 -5.04
C ALA A 38 -4.41 -8.77 -4.95
N GLY A 39 -4.45 -7.95 -6.01
CA GLY A 39 -5.34 -6.80 -6.10
C GLY A 39 -6.83 -7.17 -6.08
N ALA A 40 -7.23 -8.22 -6.80
CA ALA A 40 -8.61 -8.71 -6.79
C ALA A 40 -9.02 -9.23 -5.40
N LEU A 41 -8.15 -10.01 -4.75
CA LEU A 41 -8.39 -10.48 -3.38
C LEU A 41 -8.49 -9.34 -2.37
N LEU A 42 -7.64 -8.31 -2.51
CA LEU A 42 -7.71 -7.12 -1.67
C LEU A 42 -9.03 -6.36 -1.87
N GLY A 43 -9.51 -6.25 -3.12
CA GLY A 43 -10.81 -5.65 -3.42
C GLY A 43 -11.98 -6.43 -2.80
N LEU A 44 -11.97 -7.75 -2.93
CA LEU A 44 -12.98 -8.61 -2.29
C LEU A 44 -12.94 -8.51 -0.77
N LEU A 45 -11.74 -8.49 -0.18
CA LEU A 45 -11.56 -8.30 1.26
C LEU A 45 -12.12 -6.95 1.72
N ALA A 46 -11.88 -5.89 0.95
CA ALA A 46 -12.40 -4.57 1.26
C ALA A 46 -13.94 -4.53 1.25
N ILE A 47 -14.58 -5.15 0.27
CA ILE A 47 -16.05 -5.30 0.20
C ILE A 47 -16.56 -6.12 1.39
N ALA A 48 -15.96 -7.28 1.64
CA ALA A 48 -16.34 -8.15 2.75
C ALA A 48 -16.20 -7.44 4.11
N SER A 49 -15.14 -6.65 4.28
CA SER A 49 -14.87 -5.85 5.48
C SER A 49 -15.97 -4.80 5.73
N VAL A 50 -16.38 -4.07 4.69
CA VAL A 50 -17.48 -3.08 4.78
C VAL A 50 -18.81 -3.77 5.10
N LEU A 51 -19.12 -4.87 4.44
CA LEU A 51 -20.34 -5.64 4.71
C LEU A 51 -20.35 -6.18 6.14
N ALA A 52 -19.25 -6.78 6.59
CA ALA A 52 -19.13 -7.31 7.95
C ALA A 52 -19.30 -6.23 9.02
N THR A 53 -18.64 -5.09 8.85
CA THR A 53 -18.76 -3.98 9.83
C THR A 53 -20.16 -3.38 9.83
N THR A 54 -20.81 -3.29 8.69
CA THR A 54 -22.18 -2.78 8.60
C THR A 54 -23.18 -3.74 9.29
N GLN A 55 -23.03 -5.05 9.07
CA GLN A 55 -23.92 -6.05 9.62
C GLN A 55 -23.68 -6.32 11.13
N LEU A 56 -22.40 -6.41 11.54
CA LEU A 56 -22.06 -6.79 12.91
C LEU A 56 -22.00 -5.60 13.87
N LEU A 57 -21.54 -4.43 13.40
CA LEU A 57 -21.32 -3.25 14.22
C LEU A 57 -22.38 -2.17 14.00
N GLY A 58 -23.29 -2.34 13.04
CA GLY A 58 -24.30 -1.34 12.69
C GLY A 58 -23.71 -0.02 12.16
N LYS A 59 -22.42 -0.01 11.80
CA LYS A 59 -21.69 1.17 11.31
C LYS A 59 -20.78 0.77 10.17
N THR A 60 -20.90 1.46 9.04
CA THR A 60 -20.00 1.28 7.92
C THR A 60 -18.61 1.79 8.28
N SER A 61 -17.64 0.88 8.34
CA SER A 61 -16.24 1.22 8.62
C SER A 61 -15.38 0.91 7.41
N TYR A 62 -14.75 1.96 6.88
CA TYR A 62 -13.86 1.83 5.74
C TYR A 62 -12.41 1.57 6.17
N LEU A 63 -11.63 0.99 5.25
CA LEU A 63 -10.22 0.71 5.46
C LEU A 63 -9.40 2.00 5.43
N GLY A 64 -8.47 2.16 6.34
CA GLY A 64 -7.55 3.30 6.40
C GLY A 64 -6.47 3.05 7.44
N ALA A 65 -5.25 3.52 7.19
CA ALA A 65 -4.13 3.26 8.08
C ALA A 65 -3.62 4.50 8.82
N SER A 66 -3.70 5.70 8.22
CA SER A 66 -3.03 6.89 8.76
C SER A 66 -3.57 7.35 10.12
N THR A 67 -4.86 7.20 10.38
CA THR A 67 -5.47 7.55 11.67
C THR A 67 -5.00 6.63 12.80
N THR A 68 -4.63 5.40 12.50
CA THR A 68 -4.04 4.46 13.48
C THR A 68 -2.75 4.99 14.08
N PHE A 69 -1.88 5.60 13.27
CA PHE A 69 -0.62 6.17 13.75
C PHE A 69 -0.85 7.37 14.67
N VAL A 70 -1.85 8.21 14.38
CA VAL A 70 -2.25 9.32 15.25
C VAL A 70 -2.79 8.80 16.58
N ARG A 71 -3.62 7.77 16.54
CA ARG A 71 -4.17 7.15 17.75
C ARG A 71 -3.09 6.44 18.57
N ALA A 72 -2.17 5.74 17.91
CA ALA A 72 -1.03 5.14 18.59
C ALA A 72 -0.16 6.18 19.29
N ALA A 73 0.14 7.31 18.62
CA ALA A 73 0.83 8.42 19.23
C ALA A 73 0.07 8.99 20.44
N GLY A 74 -1.25 9.20 20.31
CA GLY A 74 -2.10 9.65 21.40
C GLY A 74 -2.16 8.67 22.59
N ILE A 75 -2.18 7.36 22.35
CA ILE A 75 -2.12 6.34 23.41
C ILE A 75 -0.78 6.42 24.15
N LEU A 76 0.34 6.56 23.42
CA LEU A 76 1.65 6.72 24.03
C LEU A 76 1.75 8.04 24.81
N GLU A 77 1.22 9.12 24.26
CA GLU A 77 1.24 10.43 24.92
C GLU A 77 0.34 10.45 26.19
N GLN A 78 -0.75 9.70 26.23
CA GLN A 78 -1.59 9.55 27.43
C GLN A 78 -0.81 8.99 28.62
N THR A 79 0.25 8.22 28.39
CA THR A 79 1.07 7.68 29.50
C THR A 79 2.00 8.74 30.12
N VAL A 80 2.30 9.82 29.40
CA VAL A 80 3.25 10.86 29.83
C VAL A 80 2.54 12.18 30.12
N ALA A 81 1.55 12.55 29.29
CA ALA A 81 0.88 13.85 29.33
C ALA A 81 -0.62 13.73 29.06
N ALA A 82 -1.35 13.02 29.91
CA ALA A 82 -2.78 12.76 29.74
C ALA A 82 -3.61 14.04 29.55
N ASN A 83 -3.30 15.09 30.28
CA ASN A 83 -4.01 16.39 30.20
C ASN A 83 -3.88 17.03 28.81
N HIS A 84 -2.74 16.89 28.14
CA HIS A 84 -2.54 17.42 26.81
C HIS A 84 -3.40 16.68 25.76
N VAL A 85 -3.52 15.38 25.88
CA VAL A 85 -4.35 14.58 24.97
C VAL A 85 -5.83 14.93 25.09
N VAL A 86 -6.30 15.16 26.33
CA VAL A 86 -7.71 15.53 26.58
C VAL A 86 -8.03 16.95 26.13
N SER A 87 -7.09 17.89 26.32
CA SER A 87 -7.30 19.31 25.95
C SER A 87 -7.09 19.58 24.46
N ASN A 88 -6.43 18.66 23.73
CA ASN A 88 -6.13 18.87 22.32
C ASN A 88 -7.34 18.53 21.44
N ALA A 89 -7.86 19.53 20.73
CA ALA A 89 -9.02 19.40 19.85
C ALA A 89 -8.83 18.35 18.75
N TYR A 90 -7.60 18.11 18.28
CA TYR A 90 -7.30 17.13 17.26
C TYR A 90 -7.45 15.69 17.78
N TYR A 91 -6.95 15.41 18.99
CA TYR A 91 -7.13 14.10 19.63
C TYR A 91 -8.58 13.84 20.01
N THR A 92 -9.30 14.86 20.44
CA THR A 92 -10.73 14.78 20.72
C THR A 92 -11.54 14.43 19.47
N LYS A 93 -11.22 15.04 18.32
CA LYS A 93 -11.83 14.74 17.02
C LYS A 93 -11.47 13.32 16.54
N THR A 94 -10.22 12.89 16.68
CA THR A 94 -9.75 11.58 16.19
C THR A 94 -10.10 10.43 17.10
N LYS A 95 -10.49 10.70 18.34
CA LYS A 95 -10.84 9.72 19.40
C LYS A 95 -9.74 8.69 19.61
N VAL A 96 -8.84 8.97 20.55
CA VAL A 96 -7.71 8.09 20.90
C VAL A 96 -8.23 6.78 21.50
N ARG A 97 -8.34 5.75 20.66
CA ARG A 97 -8.80 4.41 21.06
C ARG A 97 -8.34 3.38 20.04
N VAL A 98 -8.25 2.13 20.48
CA VAL A 98 -8.09 0.98 19.59
C VAL A 98 -9.42 0.73 18.87
N ASP A 99 -9.40 0.79 17.54
CA ASP A 99 -10.58 0.62 16.70
C ASP A 99 -10.30 -0.31 15.51
N TRP A 100 -11.29 -0.43 14.62
CA TRP A 100 -11.20 -1.25 13.42
C TRP A 100 -9.97 -0.96 12.55
N GLN A 101 -9.64 0.31 12.37
CA GLN A 101 -8.46 0.72 11.58
C GLN A 101 -7.15 0.30 12.25
N PHE A 102 -7.11 0.32 13.59
CA PHE A 102 -5.95 -0.16 14.35
C PHE A 102 -5.74 -1.66 14.13
N MET A 103 -6.82 -2.46 14.21
CA MET A 103 -6.77 -3.90 13.95
C MET A 103 -6.36 -4.22 12.51
N LEU A 104 -6.76 -3.38 11.54
CA LEU A 104 -6.31 -3.51 10.15
C LEU A 104 -4.79 -3.42 10.04
N VAL A 105 -4.16 -2.43 10.67
CA VAL A 105 -2.69 -2.25 10.61
C VAL A 105 -1.97 -3.42 11.26
N VAL A 106 -2.45 -3.89 12.41
CA VAL A 106 -1.93 -5.11 13.04
C VAL A 106 -2.07 -6.33 12.11
N GLY A 107 -3.24 -6.48 11.48
CA GLY A 107 -3.50 -7.54 10.51
C GLY A 107 -2.59 -7.49 9.29
N ILE A 108 -2.25 -6.30 8.78
CA ILE A 108 -1.29 -6.12 7.68
C ILE A 108 0.10 -6.62 8.08
N VAL A 109 0.58 -6.27 9.28
CA VAL A 109 1.89 -6.72 9.77
C VAL A 109 1.94 -8.24 9.91
N LEU A 110 0.93 -8.82 10.54
CA LEU A 110 0.83 -10.28 10.70
C LEU A 110 0.70 -11.00 9.36
N GLY A 111 -0.13 -10.48 8.46
CA GLY A 111 -0.33 -11.05 7.12
C GLY A 111 0.95 -10.99 6.26
N ALA A 112 1.67 -9.87 6.29
CA ALA A 112 2.95 -9.73 5.61
C ALA A 112 4.00 -10.71 6.15
N PHE A 113 4.06 -10.87 7.46
CA PHE A 113 4.95 -11.82 8.12
C PHE A 113 4.63 -13.26 7.72
N LEU A 114 3.38 -13.67 7.81
CA LEU A 114 2.92 -15.01 7.40
C LEU A 114 3.19 -15.28 5.91
N SER A 115 2.94 -14.28 5.05
CA SER A 115 3.21 -14.39 3.62
C SER A 115 4.70 -14.59 3.34
N SER A 116 5.56 -13.83 4.00
CA SER A 116 7.01 -13.92 3.81
C SER A 116 7.61 -15.26 4.29
N ILE A 117 7.04 -15.85 5.34
CA ILE A 117 7.43 -17.18 5.79
C ILE A 117 6.98 -18.26 4.81
N THR A 118 5.74 -18.20 4.33
CA THR A 118 5.19 -19.19 3.38
C THR A 118 5.91 -19.18 2.04
N ASP A 119 6.32 -18.03 1.55
CA ASP A 119 7.10 -17.90 0.32
C ASP A 119 8.61 -18.05 0.53
N LYS A 120 9.07 -18.29 1.78
CA LYS A 120 10.50 -18.38 2.15
C LYS A 120 11.31 -17.15 1.70
N SER A 121 10.66 -16.01 1.58
CA SER A 121 11.26 -14.74 1.18
C SER A 121 11.66 -13.87 2.38
N PHE A 122 11.43 -14.35 3.59
CA PHE A 122 11.77 -13.62 4.81
C PHE A 122 13.29 -13.42 4.90
N ARG A 123 13.71 -12.15 4.87
CA ARG A 123 15.10 -11.73 5.07
C ARG A 123 15.12 -10.55 6.01
N PHE A 124 16.05 -10.57 6.93
CA PHE A 124 16.27 -9.43 7.82
C PHE A 124 17.34 -8.52 7.20
N GLU A 125 16.91 -7.57 6.41
CA GLU A 125 17.78 -6.63 5.71
C GLU A 125 17.66 -5.23 6.35
N GLY A 126 18.77 -4.73 6.90
CA GLY A 126 18.82 -3.38 7.47
C GLY A 126 18.82 -2.27 6.42
N VAL A 127 19.39 -2.56 5.25
CA VAL A 127 19.47 -1.62 4.11
C VAL A 127 19.03 -2.34 2.84
N PRO A 128 17.95 -1.90 2.16
CA PRO A 128 17.53 -2.48 0.89
C PRO A 128 18.58 -2.26 -0.21
N PRO A 129 18.76 -3.21 -1.15
CA PRO A 129 19.75 -3.11 -2.23
C PRO A 129 19.63 -1.81 -3.05
N THR A 130 18.42 -1.40 -3.39
CA THR A 130 18.16 -0.14 -4.14
C THR A 130 18.62 1.12 -3.42
N TRP A 131 18.58 1.10 -2.07
CA TRP A 131 19.12 2.19 -1.26
C TRP A 131 20.65 2.13 -1.21
N GLU A 132 21.19 0.93 -1.03
CA GLU A 132 22.64 0.71 -0.92
C GLU A 132 23.38 1.17 -2.17
N GLU A 133 22.87 0.84 -3.34
CA GLU A 133 23.43 1.28 -4.65
C GLU A 133 23.49 2.81 -4.78
N ARG A 134 22.55 3.54 -4.17
CA ARG A 134 22.46 5.00 -4.32
C ARG A 134 23.14 5.78 -3.21
N PHE A 135 22.97 5.34 -1.95
CA PHE A 135 23.35 6.09 -0.75
C PHE A 135 24.38 5.36 0.11
N GLY A 136 24.78 4.14 -0.29
CA GLY A 136 25.73 3.29 0.43
C GLY A 136 25.09 2.47 1.57
N PRO A 137 25.87 1.55 2.19
CA PRO A 137 25.38 0.53 3.12
C PRO A 137 25.11 1.06 4.55
N SER A 138 25.16 2.37 4.79
CA SER A 138 25.03 2.95 6.11
C SER A 138 23.60 2.85 6.66
N ILE A 139 23.40 2.05 7.72
CA ILE A 139 22.13 1.89 8.44
C ILE A 139 21.67 3.23 9.04
N GLY A 140 22.60 4.03 9.59
CA GLY A 140 22.26 5.33 10.20
C GLY A 140 21.68 6.31 9.17
N LYS A 141 22.30 6.47 8.00
CA LYS A 141 21.76 7.30 6.90
C LYS A 141 20.38 6.82 6.47
N ARG A 142 20.21 5.49 6.37
CA ARG A 142 18.91 4.88 6.02
C ARG A 142 17.83 5.17 7.06
N ALA A 143 18.17 5.06 8.35
CA ALA A 143 17.24 5.32 9.45
C ALA A 143 16.79 6.79 9.47
N ILE A 144 17.73 7.74 9.34
CA ILE A 144 17.42 9.17 9.26
C ILE A 144 16.55 9.48 8.04
N GLY A 145 16.92 8.94 6.86
CA GLY A 145 16.12 9.11 5.64
C GLY A 145 14.70 8.55 5.77
N ALA A 146 14.55 7.40 6.42
CA ALA A 146 13.25 6.81 6.68
C ALA A 146 12.41 7.64 7.66
N LEU A 147 13.05 8.16 8.72
CA LEU A 147 12.37 9.01 9.71
C LEU A 147 11.88 10.32 9.07
N VAL A 148 12.73 11.03 8.37
CA VAL A 148 12.37 12.29 7.69
C VAL A 148 11.31 12.06 6.63
N GLY A 149 11.48 11.03 5.79
CA GLY A 149 10.49 10.66 4.78
C GLY A 149 9.14 10.29 5.40
N GLY A 150 9.14 9.54 6.50
CA GLY A 150 7.94 9.18 7.23
C GLY A 150 7.21 10.39 7.83
N ILE A 151 7.94 11.36 8.40
CA ILE A 151 7.36 12.61 8.90
C ILE A 151 6.68 13.37 7.76
N ILE A 152 7.38 13.59 6.65
CA ILE A 152 6.83 14.30 5.48
C ILE A 152 5.59 13.59 4.94
N ALA A 153 5.64 12.27 4.79
CA ALA A 153 4.52 11.47 4.32
C ALA A 153 3.31 11.57 5.24
N MET A 154 3.52 11.53 6.57
CA MET A 154 2.43 11.62 7.53
C MET A 154 1.80 13.02 7.56
N VAL A 155 2.61 14.08 7.50
CA VAL A 155 2.12 15.46 7.38
C VAL A 155 1.30 15.62 6.10
N GLY A 156 1.81 15.14 4.97
CA GLY A 156 1.07 15.16 3.69
C GLY A 156 -0.25 14.40 3.75
N ALA A 157 -0.27 13.21 4.35
CA ALA A 157 -1.48 12.42 4.52
C ALA A 157 -2.53 13.12 5.42
N ARG A 158 -2.08 13.90 6.41
CA ARG A 158 -2.99 14.67 7.28
C ARG A 158 -3.54 15.91 6.58
N LEU A 159 -2.74 16.58 5.76
CA LEU A 159 -3.18 17.72 4.94
C LEU A 159 -4.18 17.28 3.86
N ALA A 160 -3.97 16.10 3.27
CA ALA A 160 -4.88 15.52 2.28
C ALA A 160 -6.15 14.89 2.88
N ASP A 161 -6.31 14.92 4.21
CA ASP A 161 -7.38 14.23 4.97
C ASP A 161 -7.46 12.72 4.70
N GLY A 162 -6.39 12.11 4.24
CA GLY A 162 -6.30 10.66 3.98
C GLY A 162 -4.96 10.23 3.43
N CYS A 163 -4.67 8.95 3.58
CA CYS A 163 -3.49 8.30 3.01
C CYS A 163 -3.85 7.55 1.72
N PRO A 164 -2.87 7.03 0.97
CA PRO A 164 -3.14 6.23 -0.23
C PRO A 164 -4.10 5.05 0.01
N SER A 165 -4.14 4.44 1.19
CA SER A 165 -5.12 3.39 1.51
C SER A 165 -6.52 3.96 1.77
N GLY A 166 -6.62 5.13 2.38
CA GLY A 166 -7.91 5.82 2.59
C GLY A 166 -8.53 6.28 1.29
N HIS A 167 -7.79 7.01 0.46
CA HIS A 167 -8.25 7.44 -0.85
C HIS A 167 -8.29 6.31 -1.87
N GLY A 168 -7.24 5.47 -1.95
CA GLY A 168 -7.11 4.45 -2.98
C GLY A 168 -8.03 3.25 -2.81
N LEU A 169 -8.29 2.79 -1.59
CA LEU A 169 -9.24 1.69 -1.36
C LEU A 169 -10.63 2.25 -1.00
N SER A 170 -10.73 2.94 0.12
CA SER A 170 -12.02 3.34 0.66
C SER A 170 -12.69 4.45 -0.14
N GLY A 171 -11.94 5.45 -0.58
CA GLY A 171 -12.47 6.54 -1.39
C GLY A 171 -12.87 6.09 -2.80
N MET A 172 -12.10 5.18 -3.40
CA MET A 172 -12.46 4.57 -4.69
C MET A 172 -13.71 3.71 -4.60
N MET A 173 -13.89 2.93 -3.52
CA MET A 173 -15.11 2.16 -3.28
C MET A 173 -16.35 3.06 -3.15
N GLN A 174 -16.19 4.28 -2.68
CA GLN A 174 -17.25 5.29 -2.55
C GLN A 174 -17.39 6.16 -3.81
N LEU A 175 -16.60 5.91 -4.86
CA LEU A 175 -16.55 6.70 -6.09
C LEU A 175 -16.35 8.22 -5.82
N SER A 176 -15.58 8.53 -4.78
CA SER A 176 -15.32 9.92 -4.38
C SER A 176 -14.38 10.61 -5.36
N VAL A 177 -14.83 11.69 -5.98
CA VAL A 177 -14.05 12.48 -6.95
C VAL A 177 -12.75 12.98 -6.32
N SER A 178 -12.80 13.46 -5.08
CA SER A 178 -11.60 13.92 -4.34
C SER A 178 -10.56 12.82 -4.20
N SER A 179 -10.98 11.56 -4.05
CA SER A 179 -10.10 10.42 -3.93
C SER A 179 -9.41 10.07 -5.24
N PHE A 180 -10.09 10.22 -6.38
CA PHE A 180 -9.46 10.07 -7.70
C PHE A 180 -8.37 11.12 -7.92
N VAL A 181 -8.66 12.39 -7.59
CA VAL A 181 -7.68 13.48 -7.70
C VAL A 181 -6.48 13.22 -6.78
N ALA A 182 -6.73 12.88 -5.51
CA ALA A 182 -5.68 12.58 -4.54
C ALA A 182 -4.79 11.41 -5.02
N LEU A 183 -5.39 10.37 -5.58
CA LEU A 183 -4.66 9.20 -6.08
C LEU A 183 -3.73 9.56 -7.24
N VAL A 184 -4.22 10.35 -8.22
CA VAL A 184 -3.40 10.84 -9.33
C VAL A 184 -2.20 11.65 -8.81
N MET A 185 -2.42 12.51 -7.81
CA MET A 185 -1.36 13.29 -7.19
C MET A 185 -0.35 12.42 -6.42
N PHE A 186 -0.81 11.44 -5.64
CA PHE A 186 0.08 10.53 -4.91
C PHE A 186 0.99 9.73 -5.86
N PHE A 187 0.41 9.15 -6.93
CA PHE A 187 1.20 8.41 -7.90
C PHE A 187 2.08 9.33 -8.75
N GLY A 188 1.54 10.44 -9.25
CA GLY A 188 2.29 11.37 -10.09
C GLY A 188 3.50 11.96 -9.37
N VAL A 189 3.28 12.53 -8.19
CA VAL A 189 4.38 13.08 -7.36
C VAL A 189 5.31 11.97 -6.90
N GLY A 190 4.78 10.80 -6.52
CA GLY A 190 5.59 9.65 -6.10
C GLY A 190 6.56 9.19 -7.19
N VAL A 191 6.10 9.06 -8.43
CA VAL A 191 6.95 8.70 -9.58
C VAL A 191 8.01 9.79 -9.86
N LEU A 192 7.62 11.06 -9.82
CA LEU A 192 8.56 12.18 -10.01
C LEU A 192 9.64 12.18 -8.94
N VAL A 193 9.27 12.08 -7.66
CA VAL A 193 10.23 12.07 -6.55
C VAL A 193 11.12 10.82 -6.61
N ALA A 194 10.55 9.65 -6.91
CA ALA A 194 11.34 8.43 -7.10
C ALA A 194 12.33 8.58 -8.26
N GLY A 195 11.93 9.20 -9.37
CA GLY A 195 12.80 9.50 -10.49
C GLY A 195 13.94 10.46 -10.12
N ILE A 196 13.68 11.46 -9.28
CA ILE A 196 14.72 12.40 -8.80
C ILE A 196 15.66 11.71 -7.82
N VAL A 197 15.12 10.96 -6.87
CA VAL A 197 15.91 10.34 -5.78
C VAL A 197 16.70 9.14 -6.29
N TYR A 198 16.10 8.28 -7.13
CA TYR A 198 16.69 7.04 -7.64
C TYR A 198 17.02 7.07 -9.12
N GLY A 199 16.75 8.18 -9.83
CA GLY A 199 16.99 8.34 -11.26
C GLY A 199 18.44 8.01 -11.62
N ARG A 200 18.61 7.34 -12.76
CA ARG A 200 19.91 6.91 -13.29
C ARG A 200 20.88 8.10 -13.37
N ARG A 201 22.02 7.97 -12.71
CA ARG A 201 23.20 8.70 -13.16
C ARG A 201 23.57 8.12 -14.52
N THR A 202 23.24 8.82 -15.60
CA THR A 202 23.94 8.61 -16.89
C THR A 202 25.38 9.02 -16.66
N SER A 203 26.23 8.04 -16.39
CA SER A 203 27.69 8.17 -16.49
C SER A 203 28.08 8.10 -17.96
#